data_4365806f4956640b4b7b0b4b22829dd7
#
_entry.id   4365806f4956640b4b7b0b4b22829dd7
#
_cell.length_a   1.000
_cell.length_b   1.000
_cell.length_c   1.000
_cell.angle_alpha   90.00
_cell.angle_beta   90.00
_cell.angle_gamma   90.00
#
_symmetry.space_group_name_H-M   'P 1'
#
loop_
_entity.id
_entity.type
_entity.pdbx_description
1 polymer ?
#
loop_
_entity_poly.entity_id
_entity_poly.type
_entity_poly.pdbx_seq_one_letter_code
_entity_poly.pdbx_strand_id
1 'polypeptide(L)'
;MIENDAFKLLLINLFHLNPNDITNIVCTTFNKMMVLLVTLADKHQACPYCGFTAPKIKEYVTKEITHSALTTQKCIIKYRARRYKCPCCGKTYYEFNPFVFKSQKISILTVHNILKDLKDFNETFTSVARRYHVSPTSVSTIFDNHVDIARNKLPEIINFDEVYAFKSEKSKYVCVLLDFKKQIPVDVLPNRKKEYLLNYFQKIPLEERKKVKYACSDMYEVYRDVVHKVFPEAKHLLDYFHLSQDFHKKNERSTY
;
A
#
# COMPACT_ATOMS: atom_id res chain seq x y z
N MET A 1 43.43 13.70 2.56
CA MET A 1 42.43 13.07 3.49
C MET A 1 41.17 13.92 3.65
N ILE A 2 41.26 15.23 3.76
CA ILE A 2 40.10 16.13 3.98
C ILE A 2 39.12 16.16 2.79
N GLU A 3 39.61 16.15 1.54
CA GLU A 3 38.74 16.16 0.34
C GLU A 3 37.85 14.89 0.23
N ASN A 4 38.34 13.75 0.68
CA ASN A 4 37.62 12.49 0.60
C ASN A 4 36.43 12.42 1.60
N ASP A 5 36.57 13.05 2.76
CA ASP A 5 35.53 13.08 3.78
C ASP A 5 34.40 14.05 3.42
N ALA A 6 34.72 15.20 2.81
CA ALA A 6 33.74 16.16 2.33
C ALA A 6 32.90 15.58 1.18
N PHE A 7 33.52 14.88 0.24
CA PHE A 7 32.81 14.19 -0.86
C PHE A 7 31.94 13.05 -0.36
N LYS A 8 32.42 12.27 0.59
CA LYS A 8 31.64 11.22 1.26
C LYS A 8 30.39 11.82 1.94
N LEU A 9 30.56 12.91 2.68
CA LEU A 9 29.43 13.58 3.35
C LEU A 9 28.43 14.14 2.35
N LEU A 10 28.90 14.70 1.24
CA LEU A 10 28.04 15.17 0.14
C LEU A 10 27.19 14.03 -0.42
N LEU A 11 27.77 12.86 -0.70
CA LEU A 11 27.05 11.69 -1.21
C LEU A 11 26.02 11.19 -0.16
N ILE A 12 26.41 11.11 1.11
CA ILE A 12 25.53 10.68 2.19
C ILE A 12 24.28 11.59 2.25
N ASN A 13 24.47 12.89 2.21
CA ASN A 13 23.39 13.88 2.26
C ASN A 13 22.54 13.85 0.99
N LEU A 14 23.16 13.80 -0.21
CA LEU A 14 22.47 13.76 -1.49
C LEU A 14 21.53 12.54 -1.61
N PHE A 15 21.97 11.39 -1.07
CA PHE A 15 21.19 10.16 -1.12
C PHE A 15 20.40 9.90 0.17
N HIS A 16 20.31 10.91 1.06
CA HIS A 16 19.55 10.83 2.32
C HIS A 16 19.89 9.59 3.16
N LEU A 17 21.17 9.29 3.27
CA LEU A 17 21.68 8.18 4.06
C LEU A 17 22.11 8.65 5.46
N ASN A 18 22.16 7.73 6.42
CA ASN A 18 22.62 8.07 7.76
C ASN A 18 24.16 7.91 7.85
N PRO A 19 24.91 8.97 8.16
CA PRO A 19 26.37 8.92 8.26
C PRO A 19 26.88 7.92 9.33
N ASN A 20 26.11 7.69 10.39
CA ASN A 20 26.46 6.75 11.45
C ASN A 20 26.41 5.27 11.04
N ASP A 21 25.78 4.97 9.91
CA ASP A 21 25.66 3.61 9.37
C ASP A 21 26.73 3.29 8.32
N ILE A 22 27.50 4.30 7.88
CA ILE A 22 28.33 4.19 6.68
C ILE A 22 29.78 4.56 6.99
N THR A 23 30.69 3.61 6.79
CA THR A 23 32.12 3.86 6.85
C THR A 23 32.66 4.44 5.54
N ASN A 24 32.22 3.90 4.40
CA ASN A 24 32.64 4.38 3.09
C ASN A 24 31.48 4.32 2.07
N ILE A 25 31.49 5.25 1.12
CA ILE A 25 30.55 5.31 0.00
C ILE A 25 31.27 5.76 -1.27
N VAL A 26 31.00 5.05 -2.37
CA VAL A 26 31.49 5.40 -3.71
C VAL A 26 30.29 5.39 -4.66
N CYS A 27 30.17 6.43 -5.48
CA CYS A 27 29.14 6.51 -6.50
C CYS A 27 29.76 6.22 -7.88
N THR A 28 29.17 5.28 -8.61
CA THR A 28 29.56 4.91 -9.97
C THR A 28 28.34 4.83 -10.87
N THR A 29 28.56 4.93 -12.18
CA THR A 29 27.49 4.74 -13.17
C THR A 29 27.78 3.51 -14.01
N PHE A 30 26.81 2.61 -14.10
CA PHE A 30 26.89 1.42 -14.93
C PHE A 30 25.58 1.24 -15.71
N ASN A 31 25.66 1.13 -17.05
CA ASN A 31 24.50 0.97 -17.93
C ASN A 31 23.38 2.00 -17.66
N LYS A 32 23.71 3.26 -17.56
CA LYS A 32 22.79 4.37 -17.24
C LYS A 32 22.11 4.24 -15.87
N MET A 33 22.60 3.37 -15.01
CA MET A 33 22.13 3.17 -13.65
C MET A 33 23.19 3.66 -12.68
N MET A 34 22.79 4.40 -11.68
CA MET A 34 23.66 4.84 -10.60
C MET A 34 23.82 3.72 -9.56
N VAL A 35 25.05 3.45 -9.19
CA VAL A 35 25.39 2.41 -8.22
C VAL A 35 26.15 3.04 -7.06
N LEU A 36 25.57 2.99 -5.88
CA LEU A 36 26.20 3.39 -4.63
C LEU A 36 26.85 2.16 -3.99
N LEU A 37 28.16 2.10 -4.04
CA LEU A 37 28.94 1.07 -3.33
C LEU A 37 29.13 1.53 -1.90
N VAL A 38 28.48 0.86 -0.96
CA VAL A 38 28.47 1.25 0.46
C VAL A 38 29.18 0.21 1.30
N THR A 39 30.00 0.69 2.26
CA THR A 39 30.54 -0.12 3.33
C THR A 39 29.86 0.30 4.64
N LEU A 40 29.19 -0.64 5.29
CA LEU A 40 28.52 -0.39 6.56
C LEU A 40 29.53 -0.28 7.71
N ALA A 41 29.27 0.63 8.62
CA ALA A 41 29.97 0.73 9.89
C ALA A 41 29.84 -0.58 10.67
N ASP A 42 30.88 -0.93 11.40
CA ASP A 42 30.85 -2.11 12.26
C ASP A 42 30.12 -1.75 13.57
N LYS A 43 28.92 -2.32 13.71
CA LYS A 43 28.12 -2.20 14.92
C LYS A 43 28.07 -3.56 15.57
N HIS A 44 28.63 -3.68 16.75
CA HIS A 44 28.55 -4.93 17.51
C HIS A 44 27.10 -5.32 17.75
N GLN A 45 26.70 -6.45 17.19
CA GLN A 45 25.34 -6.97 17.29
C GLN A 45 25.36 -8.28 18.06
N ALA A 46 24.59 -8.34 19.13
CA ALA A 46 24.34 -9.59 19.81
C ALA A 46 23.54 -10.55 18.92
N CYS A 47 23.69 -11.84 19.14
CA CYS A 47 22.90 -12.85 18.44
C CYS A 47 21.41 -12.66 18.71
N PRO A 48 20.54 -12.47 17.69
CA PRO A 48 19.12 -12.21 17.90
C PRO A 48 18.36 -13.42 18.46
N TYR A 49 18.99 -14.60 18.53
CA TYR A 49 18.38 -15.84 19.01
C TYR A 49 18.73 -16.19 20.44
N CYS A 50 19.94 -15.85 20.92
CA CYS A 50 20.39 -16.24 22.25
C CYS A 50 21.14 -15.13 23.03
N GLY A 51 21.26 -13.92 22.45
CA GLY A 51 21.89 -12.77 23.12
C GLY A 51 23.43 -12.81 23.18
N PHE A 52 24.10 -13.84 22.65
CA PHE A 52 25.56 -13.95 22.68
C PHE A 52 26.22 -12.75 21.96
N THR A 53 27.17 -12.09 22.60
CA THR A 53 27.70 -10.78 22.19
C THR A 53 28.90 -10.80 21.24
N ALA A 54 29.53 -11.96 21.02
CA ALA A 54 30.73 -12.08 20.19
C ALA A 54 30.54 -13.08 19.01
N PRO A 55 29.58 -12.84 18.09
CA PRO A 55 29.39 -13.71 16.95
C PRO A 55 30.59 -13.63 15.99
N LYS A 56 30.86 -14.74 15.28
CA LYS A 56 31.92 -14.76 14.26
C LYS A 56 31.34 -14.51 12.89
N ILE A 57 32.03 -13.70 12.07
CA ILE A 57 31.66 -13.51 10.66
C ILE A 57 31.90 -14.85 9.96
N LYS A 58 30.85 -15.40 9.36
CA LYS A 58 30.90 -16.61 8.55
C LYS A 58 31.32 -16.31 7.11
N GLU A 59 30.70 -15.31 6.53
CA GLU A 59 30.88 -14.91 5.14
C GLU A 59 30.36 -13.49 4.88
N TYR A 60 30.71 -12.94 3.72
CA TYR A 60 30.14 -11.70 3.20
C TYR A 60 29.23 -12.01 2.01
N VAL A 61 28.04 -11.40 1.98
CA VAL A 61 27.07 -11.59 0.90
C VAL A 61 26.73 -10.23 0.31
N THR A 62 26.88 -10.06 -1.01
CA THR A 62 26.49 -8.82 -1.68
C THR A 62 24.97 -8.66 -1.68
N LYS A 63 24.48 -7.53 -1.20
CA LYS A 63 23.08 -7.13 -1.20
C LYS A 63 22.89 -5.97 -2.16
N GLU A 64 21.76 -5.99 -2.89
CA GLU A 64 21.35 -4.93 -3.79
C GLU A 64 19.98 -4.41 -3.36
N ILE A 65 19.86 -3.10 -3.30
CA ILE A 65 18.65 -2.41 -2.82
C ILE A 65 18.30 -1.31 -3.83
N THR A 66 17.09 -1.29 -4.33
CA THR A 66 16.58 -0.17 -5.12
C THR A 66 16.44 1.06 -4.24
N HIS A 67 17.11 2.15 -4.63
CA HIS A 67 17.14 3.40 -3.87
C HIS A 67 16.92 4.57 -4.82
N SER A 68 15.74 5.14 -4.82
CA SER A 68 15.36 6.21 -5.75
C SER A 68 15.32 7.55 -5.03
N ALA A 69 16.48 8.07 -4.67
CA ALA A 69 16.61 9.46 -4.20
C ALA A 69 16.44 10.45 -5.37
N LEU A 70 16.93 10.06 -6.57
CA LEU A 70 16.79 10.82 -7.81
C LEU A 70 15.80 10.08 -8.72
N THR A 71 14.78 10.78 -9.21
CA THR A 71 13.73 10.19 -10.06
C THR A 71 14.14 10.09 -11.54
N THR A 72 15.15 10.85 -11.96
CA THR A 72 15.61 10.89 -13.35
C THR A 72 16.42 9.65 -13.77
N GLN A 73 16.96 8.92 -12.80
CA GLN A 73 17.86 7.79 -13.06
C GLN A 73 17.65 6.70 -12.02
N LYS A 74 17.65 5.44 -12.50
CA LYS A 74 17.62 4.30 -11.60
C LYS A 74 18.87 4.29 -10.72
N CYS A 75 18.69 4.14 -9.40
CA CYS A 75 19.76 4.05 -8.43
C CYS A 75 19.64 2.77 -7.59
N ILE A 76 20.76 2.13 -7.32
CA ILE A 76 20.84 0.99 -6.41
C ILE A 76 21.95 1.18 -5.39
N ILE A 77 21.69 0.76 -4.16
CA ILE A 77 22.71 0.59 -3.13
C ILE A 77 23.22 -0.84 -3.21
N LYS A 78 24.54 -0.99 -3.33
CA LYS A 78 25.27 -2.25 -3.29
C LYS A 78 26.18 -2.28 -2.08
N TYR A 79 26.04 -3.28 -1.20
CA TYR A 79 26.94 -3.43 -0.06
C TYR A 79 27.22 -4.90 0.25
N ARG A 80 28.36 -5.16 0.91
CA ARG A 80 28.74 -6.49 1.37
C ARG A 80 28.24 -6.69 2.80
N ALA A 81 27.08 -7.36 2.93
CA ALA A 81 26.49 -7.69 4.21
C ALA A 81 27.30 -8.77 4.94
N ARG A 82 27.58 -8.54 6.22
CA ARG A 82 28.18 -9.55 7.10
C ARG A 82 27.14 -10.60 7.46
N ARG A 83 27.47 -11.86 7.24
CA ARG A 83 26.67 -12.98 7.75
C ARG A 83 27.41 -13.61 8.92
N TYR A 84 26.78 -13.61 10.07
CA TYR A 84 27.35 -14.13 11.30
C TYR A 84 26.93 -15.57 11.55
N LYS A 85 27.80 -16.34 12.26
CA LYS A 85 27.46 -17.61 12.89
C LYS A 85 27.66 -17.46 14.39
N CYS A 86 26.62 -17.74 15.16
CA CYS A 86 26.71 -17.73 16.60
C CYS A 86 27.41 -18.99 17.11
N PRO A 87 28.51 -18.90 17.87
CA PRO A 87 29.18 -20.07 18.42
C PRO A 87 28.37 -20.74 19.54
N CYS A 88 27.50 -20.00 20.21
CA CYS A 88 26.66 -20.51 21.30
C CYS A 88 25.48 -21.36 20.78
N CYS A 89 24.64 -20.80 19.89
CA CYS A 89 23.43 -21.50 19.43
C CYS A 89 23.55 -22.09 18.02
N GLY A 90 24.68 -21.92 17.33
CA GLY A 90 24.94 -22.43 15.98
C GLY A 90 24.17 -21.73 14.85
N LYS A 91 23.20 -20.87 15.14
CA LYS A 91 22.37 -20.19 14.16
C LYS A 91 23.14 -19.13 13.39
N THR A 92 22.72 -18.90 12.14
CA THR A 92 23.27 -17.85 11.29
C THR A 92 22.27 -16.73 11.06
N TYR A 93 22.76 -15.47 10.96
CA TYR A 93 21.96 -14.29 10.71
C TYR A 93 22.78 -13.22 10.00
N TYR A 94 22.11 -12.26 9.37
CA TYR A 94 22.77 -11.12 8.76
C TYR A 94 22.84 -9.95 9.74
N GLU A 95 23.83 -9.08 9.54
CA GLU A 95 23.86 -7.78 10.20
C GLU A 95 22.58 -6.98 9.92
N PHE A 96 22.31 -6.00 10.77
CA PHE A 96 21.23 -5.06 10.58
C PHE A 96 21.41 -4.27 9.28
N ASN A 97 20.37 -4.23 8.46
CA ASN A 97 20.34 -3.45 7.23
C ASN A 97 19.60 -2.13 7.49
N PRO A 98 20.29 -0.98 7.49
CA PRO A 98 19.67 0.31 7.78
C PRO A 98 18.84 0.88 6.63
N PHE A 99 18.94 0.31 5.42
CA PHE A 99 18.34 0.88 4.21
C PHE A 99 16.92 0.40 3.94
N VAL A 100 16.53 -0.75 4.46
CA VAL A 100 15.25 -1.39 4.13
C VAL A 100 14.51 -1.87 5.38
N PHE A 101 13.19 -1.99 5.27
CA PHE A 101 12.43 -2.79 6.22
C PHE A 101 12.80 -4.27 6.08
N LYS A 102 12.56 -5.05 7.13
CA LYS A 102 12.92 -6.47 7.18
C LYS A 102 12.44 -7.21 5.92
N SER A 103 13.35 -7.95 5.30
CA SER A 103 13.11 -8.80 4.11
C SER A 103 12.72 -8.05 2.83
N GLN A 104 12.93 -6.74 2.74
CA GLN A 104 12.64 -5.95 1.54
C GLN A 104 13.91 -5.65 0.72
N LYS A 105 13.70 -5.25 -0.55
CA LYS A 105 14.76 -4.85 -1.50
C LYS A 105 14.60 -3.41 -2.01
N ILE A 106 13.61 -2.68 -1.51
CA ILE A 106 13.36 -1.28 -1.83
C ILE A 106 13.64 -0.48 -0.57
N SER A 107 14.40 0.61 -0.70
CA SER A 107 14.82 1.40 0.46
C SER A 107 13.64 2.10 1.14
N ILE A 108 13.78 2.33 2.44
CA ILE A 108 12.79 3.04 3.27
C ILE A 108 12.44 4.41 2.66
N LEU A 109 13.45 5.15 2.17
CA LEU A 109 13.23 6.43 1.49
C LEU A 109 12.35 6.26 0.24
N THR A 110 12.66 5.27 -0.60
CA THR A 110 11.87 5.00 -1.82
C THR A 110 10.44 4.62 -1.48
N VAL A 111 10.22 3.77 -0.47
CA VAL A 111 8.89 3.43 0.03
C VAL A 111 8.14 4.67 0.48
N HIS A 112 8.79 5.54 1.28
CA HIS A 112 8.19 6.79 1.75
C HIS A 112 7.78 7.71 0.59
N ASN A 113 8.65 7.89 -0.39
CA ASN A 113 8.38 8.75 -1.55
C ASN A 113 7.24 8.18 -2.42
N ILE A 114 7.20 6.87 -2.65
CA ILE A 114 6.09 6.19 -3.34
C ILE A 114 4.76 6.47 -2.63
N LEU A 115 4.71 6.27 -1.32
CA LEU A 115 3.50 6.52 -0.53
C LEU A 115 3.09 7.99 -0.51
N LYS A 116 4.07 8.90 -0.53
CA LYS A 116 3.83 10.34 -0.62
C LYS A 116 3.18 10.72 -1.96
N ASP A 117 3.73 10.22 -3.07
CA ASP A 117 3.20 10.52 -4.40
C ASP A 117 1.80 9.92 -4.60
N LEU A 118 1.53 8.73 -4.07
CA LEU A 118 0.20 8.10 -4.13
C LEU A 118 -0.90 8.85 -3.37
N LYS A 119 -0.57 9.93 -2.64
CA LYS A 119 -1.59 10.84 -2.07
C LYS A 119 -2.22 11.75 -3.12
N ASP A 120 -1.56 11.95 -4.25
CA ASP A 120 -2.14 12.69 -5.37
C ASP A 120 -3.09 11.77 -6.14
N PHE A 121 -4.37 12.17 -6.23
CA PHE A 121 -5.42 11.39 -6.91
C PHE A 121 -5.20 11.27 -8.44
N ASN A 122 -4.33 12.07 -9.04
CA ASN A 122 -3.95 11.97 -10.45
C ASN A 122 -2.87 10.90 -10.69
N GLU A 123 -2.22 10.41 -9.64
CA GLU A 123 -1.19 9.39 -9.77
C GLU A 123 -1.78 7.99 -9.81
N THR A 124 -1.16 7.15 -10.63
CA THR A 124 -1.47 5.72 -10.72
C THR A 124 -0.29 4.89 -10.23
N PHE A 125 -0.53 3.64 -9.85
CA PHE A 125 0.57 2.71 -9.51
C PHE A 125 1.59 2.60 -10.65
N THR A 126 1.14 2.69 -11.91
CA THR A 126 2.01 2.63 -13.08
C THR A 126 2.86 3.89 -13.25
N SER A 127 2.29 5.09 -13.06
CA SER A 127 3.04 6.35 -13.15
C SER A 127 4.11 6.47 -12.07
N VAL A 128 3.74 6.13 -10.83
CA VAL A 128 4.64 6.10 -9.68
C VAL A 128 5.73 5.04 -9.86
N ALA A 129 5.37 3.83 -10.32
CA ALA A 129 6.34 2.77 -10.59
C ALA A 129 7.41 3.18 -11.60
N ARG A 130 7.00 3.88 -12.67
CA ARG A 130 7.92 4.42 -13.69
C ARG A 130 8.86 5.45 -13.09
N ARG A 131 8.35 6.36 -12.28
CA ARG A 131 9.13 7.43 -11.61
C ARG A 131 10.21 6.87 -10.69
N TYR A 132 9.90 5.83 -9.93
CA TYR A 132 10.82 5.21 -8.96
C TYR A 132 11.55 3.98 -9.49
N HIS A 133 11.43 3.66 -10.79
CA HIS A 133 12.08 2.53 -11.44
C HIS A 133 11.83 1.17 -10.75
N VAL A 134 10.60 0.97 -10.29
CA VAL A 134 10.10 -0.28 -9.70
C VAL A 134 8.94 -0.85 -10.53
N SER A 135 8.47 -2.05 -10.22
CA SER A 135 7.29 -2.60 -10.90
C SER A 135 5.98 -2.02 -10.31
N PRO A 136 4.90 -1.90 -11.12
CA PRO A 136 3.58 -1.53 -10.59
C PRO A 136 3.10 -2.47 -9.47
N THR A 137 3.40 -3.75 -9.57
CA THR A 137 3.11 -4.74 -8.52
C THR A 137 3.83 -4.41 -7.21
N SER A 138 5.10 -3.93 -7.29
CA SER A 138 5.83 -3.50 -6.10
C SER A 138 5.18 -2.29 -5.44
N VAL A 139 4.68 -1.33 -6.24
CA VAL A 139 3.96 -0.15 -5.73
C VAL A 139 2.65 -0.57 -5.06
N SER A 140 1.86 -1.47 -5.68
CA SER A 140 0.65 -2.02 -5.08
C SER A 140 0.95 -2.72 -3.75
N THR A 141 1.97 -3.59 -3.72
CA THR A 141 2.37 -4.29 -2.48
C THR A 141 2.81 -3.32 -1.38
N ILE A 142 3.54 -2.25 -1.74
CA ILE A 142 3.90 -1.20 -0.78
C ILE A 142 2.66 -0.51 -0.25
N PHE A 143 1.72 -0.15 -1.13
CA PHE A 143 0.46 0.47 -0.73
C PHE A 143 -0.32 -0.43 0.24
N ASP A 144 -0.55 -1.69 -0.13
CA ASP A 144 -1.31 -2.66 0.67
C ASP A 144 -0.69 -2.92 2.05
N ASN A 145 0.66 -2.85 2.16
CA ASN A 145 1.36 -3.09 3.42
C ASN A 145 1.44 -1.88 4.35
N HIS A 146 1.23 -0.66 3.84
CA HIS A 146 1.46 0.57 4.62
C HIS A 146 0.24 1.47 4.71
N VAL A 147 -0.79 1.23 3.90
CA VAL A 147 -2.00 2.07 3.87
C VAL A 147 -3.18 1.25 4.38
N ASP A 148 -3.69 1.66 5.52
CA ASP A 148 -4.95 1.15 6.06
C ASP A 148 -6.01 2.24 5.90
N ILE A 149 -7.00 1.96 5.05
CA ILE A 149 -8.10 2.89 4.78
C ILE A 149 -9.28 2.48 5.65
N ALA A 150 -9.42 3.14 6.79
CA ALA A 150 -10.60 2.96 7.61
C ALA A 150 -11.85 3.51 6.89
N ARG A 151 -12.96 2.78 6.97
CA ARG A 151 -14.24 3.27 6.48
C ARG A 151 -14.65 4.56 7.18
N ASN A 152 -15.40 5.40 6.51
CA ASN A 152 -16.08 6.53 7.14
C ASN A 152 -17.28 6.04 7.98
N LYS A 153 -17.72 6.86 8.92
CA LYS A 153 -18.95 6.57 9.68
C LYS A 153 -20.15 6.53 8.74
N LEU A 154 -21.13 5.68 9.08
CA LEU A 154 -22.38 5.61 8.33
C LEU A 154 -23.11 6.95 8.38
N PRO A 155 -23.54 7.49 7.23
CA PRO A 155 -24.29 8.73 7.14
C PRO A 155 -25.78 8.49 7.44
N GLU A 156 -26.54 9.56 7.60
CA GLU A 156 -28.01 9.52 7.70
C GLU A 156 -28.65 9.00 6.41
N ILE A 157 -28.09 9.35 5.25
CA ILE A 157 -28.53 8.91 3.91
C ILE A 157 -27.35 8.23 3.24
N ILE A 158 -27.43 6.92 3.09
CA ILE A 158 -26.41 6.11 2.42
C ILE A 158 -26.88 5.70 1.02
N ASN A 159 -25.99 5.81 0.05
CA ASN A 159 -26.22 5.31 -1.30
C ASN A 159 -25.37 4.06 -1.57
N PHE A 160 -25.99 3.05 -2.17
CA PHE A 160 -25.35 1.83 -2.67
C PHE A 160 -25.24 1.94 -4.18
N ASP A 161 -24.04 1.85 -4.71
CA ASP A 161 -23.78 1.88 -6.13
C ASP A 161 -22.80 0.76 -6.52
N GLU A 162 -22.72 0.45 -7.79
CA GLU A 162 -21.89 -0.62 -8.32
C GLU A 162 -20.92 -0.09 -9.35
N VAL A 163 -19.66 -0.46 -9.18
CA VAL A 163 -18.63 -0.22 -10.18
C VAL A 163 -18.13 -1.56 -10.71
N TYR A 164 -18.05 -1.68 -12.05
CA TYR A 164 -17.43 -2.83 -12.68
C TYR A 164 -15.94 -2.84 -12.33
N ALA A 165 -15.53 -3.79 -11.49
CA ALA A 165 -14.14 -3.95 -11.09
C ALA A 165 -13.41 -4.85 -12.08
N PHE A 166 -12.19 -4.48 -12.41
CA PHE A 166 -11.30 -5.33 -13.18
C PHE A 166 -11.11 -6.66 -12.46
N LYS A 167 -11.54 -7.76 -13.09
CA LYS A 167 -11.26 -9.16 -12.77
C LYS A 167 -10.66 -9.42 -11.38
N SER A 168 -11.40 -9.11 -10.31
CA SER A 168 -11.08 -9.70 -9.03
C SER A 168 -11.60 -11.15 -9.07
N GLU A 169 -10.85 -12.10 -8.55
CA GLU A 169 -11.23 -13.52 -8.51
C GLU A 169 -12.58 -13.76 -7.79
N LYS A 170 -13.07 -12.78 -7.03
CA LYS A 170 -14.23 -12.91 -6.14
C LYS A 170 -15.52 -12.27 -6.68
N SER A 171 -15.45 -11.20 -7.46
CA SER A 171 -16.61 -10.50 -8.01
C SER A 171 -16.23 -9.63 -9.21
N LYS A 172 -17.14 -9.55 -10.21
CA LYS A 172 -17.01 -8.60 -11.33
C LYS A 172 -17.38 -7.17 -10.93
N TYR A 173 -18.10 -7.01 -9.84
CA TYR A 173 -18.61 -5.73 -9.35
C TYR A 173 -18.17 -5.53 -7.91
N VAL A 174 -17.74 -4.32 -7.59
CA VAL A 174 -17.55 -3.82 -6.24
C VAL A 174 -18.77 -3.00 -5.85
N CYS A 175 -19.14 -3.05 -4.57
CA CYS A 175 -20.19 -2.21 -4.04
C CYS A 175 -19.55 -0.95 -3.43
N VAL A 176 -19.96 0.21 -3.90
CA VAL A 176 -19.51 1.50 -3.39
C VAL A 176 -20.59 2.06 -2.47
N LEU A 177 -20.20 2.35 -1.24
CA LEU A 177 -21.06 3.02 -0.25
C LEU A 177 -20.72 4.50 -0.25
N LEU A 178 -21.72 5.38 -0.45
CA LEU A 178 -21.55 6.82 -0.51
C LEU A 178 -22.39 7.53 0.55
N ASP A 179 -21.84 8.59 1.14
CA ASP A 179 -22.63 9.59 1.87
C ASP A 179 -23.34 10.47 0.83
N PHE A 180 -24.66 10.33 0.73
CA PHE A 180 -25.46 11.05 -0.27
C PHE A 180 -25.38 12.57 -0.12
N LYS A 181 -25.33 13.07 1.12
CA LYS A 181 -25.28 14.51 1.37
C LYS A 181 -23.90 15.12 1.08
N LYS A 182 -22.85 14.42 1.46
CA LYS A 182 -21.47 14.93 1.32
C LYS A 182 -20.82 14.55 0.00
N GLN A 183 -21.40 13.62 -0.75
CA GLN A 183 -20.84 13.09 -1.99
C GLN A 183 -19.43 12.51 -1.82
N ILE A 184 -19.18 11.85 -0.68
CA ILE A 184 -17.89 11.19 -0.38
C ILE A 184 -18.10 9.70 -0.15
N PRO A 185 -17.12 8.87 -0.50
CA PRO A 185 -17.17 7.44 -0.20
C PRO A 185 -17.23 7.18 1.31
N VAL A 186 -18.11 6.28 1.71
CA VAL A 186 -18.13 5.68 3.06
C VAL A 186 -17.18 4.50 3.10
N ASP A 187 -17.28 3.65 2.09
CA ASP A 187 -16.40 2.49 1.90
C ASP A 187 -16.55 1.93 0.47
N VAL A 188 -15.60 1.08 0.07
CA VAL A 188 -15.63 0.32 -1.17
C VAL A 188 -15.48 -1.15 -0.85
N LEU A 189 -16.55 -1.92 -1.11
CA LEU A 189 -16.61 -3.32 -0.75
C LEU A 189 -16.30 -4.21 -1.96
N PRO A 190 -15.39 -5.18 -1.85
CA PRO A 190 -14.94 -6.01 -2.98
C PRO A 190 -16.00 -6.96 -3.51
N ASN A 191 -17.19 -7.01 -2.89
CA ASN A 191 -18.24 -7.94 -3.25
C ASN A 191 -19.62 -7.36 -2.92
N ARG A 192 -20.59 -7.54 -3.83
CA ARG A 192 -21.99 -7.14 -3.68
C ARG A 192 -22.94 -8.25 -3.23
N LYS A 193 -22.44 -9.47 -3.00
CA LYS A 193 -23.27 -10.60 -2.59
C LYS A 193 -23.91 -10.35 -1.22
N LYS A 194 -25.17 -10.79 -1.07
CA LYS A 194 -25.98 -10.58 0.13
C LYS A 194 -25.29 -11.02 1.42
N GLU A 195 -24.71 -12.19 1.42
CA GLU A 195 -24.03 -12.75 2.59
C GLU A 195 -22.81 -11.90 3.00
N TYR A 196 -22.03 -11.46 2.02
CA TYR A 196 -20.88 -10.57 2.26
C TYR A 196 -21.31 -9.25 2.88
N LEU A 197 -22.32 -8.60 2.30
CA LEU A 197 -22.84 -7.31 2.78
C LEU A 197 -23.44 -7.44 4.18
N LEU A 198 -24.20 -8.50 4.45
CA LEU A 198 -24.73 -8.76 5.80
C LEU A 198 -23.59 -8.90 6.83
N ASN A 199 -22.58 -9.71 6.52
CA ASN A 199 -21.42 -9.90 7.41
C ASN A 199 -20.64 -8.60 7.62
N TYR A 200 -20.52 -7.77 6.60
CA TYR A 200 -19.86 -6.47 6.70
C TYR A 200 -20.62 -5.54 7.65
N PHE A 201 -21.92 -5.31 7.40
CA PHE A 201 -22.70 -4.37 8.19
C PHE A 201 -22.94 -4.86 9.63
N GLN A 202 -23.04 -6.15 9.87
CA GLN A 202 -23.21 -6.71 11.21
C GLN A 202 -22.01 -6.44 12.12
N LYS A 203 -20.82 -6.24 11.58
CA LYS A 203 -19.63 -5.83 12.35
C LYS A 203 -19.70 -4.35 12.80
N ILE A 204 -20.56 -3.55 12.20
CA ILE A 204 -20.76 -2.15 12.57
C ILE A 204 -21.70 -2.09 13.78
N PRO A 205 -21.36 -1.31 14.81
CA PRO A 205 -22.20 -1.18 15.98
C PRO A 205 -23.65 -0.82 15.65
N LEU A 206 -24.61 -1.44 16.33
CA LEU A 206 -26.04 -1.21 16.11
C LEU A 206 -26.42 0.26 16.25
N GLU A 207 -25.84 0.96 17.22
CA GLU A 207 -26.09 2.40 17.45
C GLU A 207 -25.65 3.29 16.28
N GLU A 208 -24.67 2.84 15.50
CA GLU A 208 -24.27 3.54 14.26
C GLU A 208 -25.25 3.22 13.14
N ARG A 209 -25.68 1.95 13.03
CA ARG A 209 -26.63 1.50 12.00
C ARG A 209 -28.04 2.11 12.17
N LYS A 210 -28.48 2.36 13.39
CA LYS A 210 -29.74 3.07 13.69
C LYS A 210 -29.76 4.53 13.22
N LYS A 211 -28.60 5.15 13.02
CA LYS A 211 -28.51 6.53 12.52
C LYS A 211 -28.84 6.66 11.04
N VAL A 212 -28.80 5.56 10.31
CA VAL A 212 -29.18 5.53 8.88
C VAL A 212 -30.70 5.58 8.78
N LYS A 213 -31.23 6.65 8.18
CA LYS A 213 -32.68 6.86 7.98
C LYS A 213 -33.15 6.52 6.57
N TYR A 214 -32.25 6.68 5.60
CA TYR A 214 -32.55 6.38 4.21
C TYR A 214 -31.36 5.63 3.57
N ALA A 215 -31.70 4.60 2.82
CA ALA A 215 -30.73 3.86 2.02
C ALA A 215 -31.23 3.84 0.57
N CYS A 216 -30.48 4.45 -0.34
CA CYS A 216 -30.80 4.52 -1.75
C CYS A 216 -29.97 3.45 -2.49
N SER A 217 -30.58 2.77 -3.46
CA SER A 217 -29.88 1.83 -4.36
C SER A 217 -30.59 1.72 -5.71
N ASP A 218 -29.94 1.06 -6.65
CA ASP A 218 -30.60 0.55 -7.86
C ASP A 218 -31.66 -0.52 -7.54
N MET A 219 -32.24 -1.12 -8.58
CA MET A 219 -33.29 -2.14 -8.44
C MET A 219 -32.76 -3.52 -8.03
N TYR A 220 -31.49 -3.68 -7.67
CA TYR A 220 -30.95 -4.98 -7.28
C TYR A 220 -31.52 -5.42 -5.92
N GLU A 221 -32.36 -6.45 -5.94
CA GLU A 221 -33.12 -6.91 -4.76
C GLU A 221 -32.28 -7.20 -3.53
N VAL A 222 -31.02 -7.59 -3.73
CA VAL A 222 -30.10 -7.88 -2.64
C VAL A 222 -29.90 -6.66 -1.74
N TYR A 223 -29.83 -5.47 -2.29
CA TYR A 223 -29.65 -4.25 -1.50
C TYR A 223 -30.87 -3.97 -0.61
N ARG A 224 -32.07 -4.08 -1.16
CA ARG A 224 -33.31 -3.96 -0.37
C ARG A 224 -33.32 -4.93 0.80
N ASP A 225 -33.00 -6.19 0.54
CA ASP A 225 -32.99 -7.23 1.58
C ASP A 225 -31.92 -6.99 2.66
N VAL A 226 -30.75 -6.48 2.26
CA VAL A 226 -29.69 -6.13 3.19
C VAL A 226 -30.11 -4.94 4.03
N VAL A 227 -30.62 -3.86 3.42
CA VAL A 227 -31.06 -2.64 4.12
C VAL A 227 -32.07 -2.98 5.21
N HIS A 228 -33.12 -3.75 4.89
CA HIS A 228 -34.14 -4.15 5.87
C HIS A 228 -33.60 -4.98 7.05
N LYS A 229 -32.52 -5.75 6.82
CA LYS A 229 -31.93 -6.57 7.89
C LYS A 229 -30.93 -5.84 8.76
N VAL A 230 -30.19 -4.88 8.19
CA VAL A 230 -29.06 -4.27 8.89
C VAL A 230 -29.32 -2.86 9.40
N PHE A 231 -30.28 -2.14 8.83
CA PHE A 231 -30.63 -0.77 9.21
C PHE A 231 -32.09 -0.69 9.71
N PRO A 232 -32.33 -0.89 11.02
CA PRO A 232 -33.68 -1.04 11.55
C PRO A 232 -34.56 0.20 11.42
N GLU A 233 -33.95 1.39 11.32
CA GLU A 233 -34.65 2.67 11.22
C GLU A 233 -34.71 3.21 9.76
N ALA A 234 -34.07 2.51 8.81
CA ALA A 234 -33.91 3.03 7.47
C ALA A 234 -35.10 2.68 6.56
N LYS A 235 -35.51 3.66 5.75
CA LYS A 235 -36.39 3.44 4.60
C LYS A 235 -35.54 3.20 3.35
N HIS A 236 -35.82 2.12 2.62
CA HIS A 236 -35.18 1.86 1.34
C HIS A 236 -35.82 2.72 0.24
N LEU A 237 -34.99 3.40 -0.54
CA LEU A 237 -35.40 4.23 -1.68
C LEU A 237 -34.76 3.66 -2.95
N LEU A 238 -35.50 3.68 -4.04
CA LEU A 238 -34.97 3.35 -5.35
C LEU A 238 -34.38 4.58 -6.02
N ASP A 239 -33.23 4.40 -6.67
CA ASP A 239 -32.60 5.47 -7.43
C ASP A 239 -33.43 5.80 -8.68
N TYR A 240 -33.88 7.06 -8.76
CA TYR A 240 -34.71 7.54 -9.86
C TYR A 240 -34.00 7.47 -11.21
N PHE A 241 -32.70 7.65 -11.27
CA PHE A 241 -31.94 7.59 -12.51
C PHE A 241 -32.01 6.19 -13.13
N HIS A 242 -31.84 5.15 -12.35
CA HIS A 242 -31.95 3.76 -12.78
C HIS A 242 -33.39 3.39 -13.16
N LEU A 243 -34.38 3.93 -12.45
CA LEU A 243 -35.80 3.78 -12.80
C LEU A 243 -36.12 4.38 -14.18
N SER A 244 -35.68 5.62 -14.43
CA SER A 244 -35.94 6.31 -15.69
C SER A 244 -35.26 5.63 -16.87
N GLN A 245 -34.03 5.16 -16.72
CA GLN A 245 -33.33 4.38 -17.76
C GLN A 245 -34.05 3.07 -18.12
N ASP A 246 -34.56 2.37 -17.11
CA ASP A 246 -35.27 1.08 -17.36
C ASP A 246 -36.63 1.31 -18.05
N PHE A 247 -37.29 2.42 -17.75
CA PHE A 247 -38.53 2.85 -18.44
C PHE A 247 -38.26 3.17 -19.91
N HIS A 248 -37.22 3.91 -20.22
CA HIS A 248 -36.85 4.25 -21.60
C HIS A 248 -36.46 3.01 -22.39
N LYS A 249 -35.66 2.11 -21.82
CA LYS A 249 -35.27 0.83 -22.49
C LYS A 249 -36.46 -0.11 -22.75
N LYS A 250 -37.48 -0.11 -21.90
CA LYS A 250 -38.69 -0.93 -22.09
C LYS A 250 -39.59 -0.34 -23.15
N ASN A 251 -39.73 0.98 -23.23
CA ASN A 251 -40.52 1.65 -24.26
C ASN A 251 -39.90 1.49 -25.66
N GLU A 252 -38.59 1.53 -25.79
CA GLU A 252 -37.92 1.27 -27.09
C GLU A 252 -38.08 -0.19 -27.58
N ARG A 253 -38.23 -1.18 -26.67
CA ARG A 253 -38.45 -2.58 -27.01
C ARG A 253 -39.91 -2.93 -27.35
N SER A 254 -40.85 -2.07 -26.99
CA SER A 254 -42.27 -2.28 -27.30
C SER A 254 -42.72 -1.59 -28.60
N THR A 255 -41.81 -0.95 -29.32
CA THR A 255 -42.09 -0.25 -30.59
C THR A 255 -41.59 -1.03 -31.84
N TYR A 256 -41.27 -2.33 -31.70
CA TYR A 256 -40.98 -3.24 -32.82
C TYR A 256 -41.90 -4.44 -32.81
#